data_a14094aa5739c49a9f83220022d7071c
#
_entry.id   a14094aa5739c49a9f83220022d7071c
#
_cell.length_a   1.000
_cell.length_b   1.000
_cell.length_c   1.000
_cell.angle_alpha   90.00
_cell.angle_beta   90.00
_cell.angle_gamma   90.00
#
_symmetry.space_group_name_H-M   'P 1'
#
loop_
_entity.id
_entity.type
_entity.pdbx_description
1 polymer ?
#
loop_
_entity_poly.entity_id
_entity_poly.type
_entity_poly.pdbx_seq_one_letter_code
_entity_poly.pdbx_strand_id
1 'polypeptide(L)'
;MVTTDGEYFVSSLMLLENFPDGDELELADEHRLVADFDMIAPDHFILAEGTGKVIEVRNGRVTQTADLKTIFTGVHRAIDGRIYAFGFNGSVYQRDGITWRALPKLRSNVLCVRASPAGIVYACGTDGLFASFDGSDWTAFDLSTNVDLQSLLVLDDGSVLLCGMSDFAGVWAAERWVQWDVPSSDYYDLALFKGRIFVGAGSEGLMVVEGSTFKVSKANVFSYSLRASARHLAIAGNNEIVRYDGKSYPCLEFNYDLEDE
;
A
#
# COMPACT_ATOMS: atom_id res chain seq x y z
N MET A 1 -13.77 -5.79 -9.75
CA MET A 1 -14.22 -6.17 -11.12
C MET A 1 -14.53 -4.89 -11.89
N VAL A 2 -13.99 -4.74 -13.08
CA VAL A 2 -14.35 -3.66 -14.01
C VAL A 2 -15.34 -4.27 -14.97
N THR A 3 -16.58 -3.78 -15.02
CA THR A 3 -17.54 -4.21 -16.06
C THR A 3 -17.23 -3.49 -17.37
N THR A 4 -17.43 -4.15 -18.49
CA THR A 4 -17.08 -3.67 -19.85
C THR A 4 -17.82 -2.40 -20.29
N ASP A 5 -18.84 -2.01 -19.59
CA ASP A 5 -19.62 -0.78 -19.86
C ASP A 5 -19.06 0.44 -19.14
N GLY A 6 -17.99 0.29 -18.38
CA GLY A 6 -17.29 1.41 -17.74
C GLY A 6 -18.04 2.13 -16.61
N GLU A 7 -19.21 1.64 -16.21
CA GLU A 7 -20.07 2.36 -15.29
C GLU A 7 -19.88 1.99 -13.81
N TYR A 8 -19.34 0.80 -13.49
CA TYR A 8 -19.18 0.40 -12.09
C TYR A 8 -17.90 -0.41 -11.83
N PHE A 9 -17.12 0.05 -10.86
CA PHE A 9 -16.07 -0.75 -10.24
C PHE A 9 -16.64 -1.43 -9.01
N VAL A 10 -16.49 -2.73 -8.91
CA VAL A 10 -16.93 -3.52 -7.76
C VAL A 10 -15.71 -4.13 -7.10
N SER A 11 -15.61 -3.98 -5.81
CA SER A 11 -14.57 -4.63 -5.01
C SER A 11 -15.23 -5.42 -3.89
N SER A 12 -14.79 -6.65 -3.70
CA SER A 12 -15.18 -7.49 -2.58
C SER A 12 -14.01 -7.69 -1.63
N LEU A 13 -14.30 -7.76 -0.33
CA LEU A 13 -13.33 -8.19 0.66
C LEU A 13 -13.51 -9.70 0.88
N MET A 14 -12.51 -10.48 0.48
CA MET A 14 -12.52 -11.93 0.59
C MET A 14 -11.49 -12.44 1.59
N LEU A 15 -11.82 -13.47 2.33
CA LEU A 15 -10.91 -14.30 3.09
C LEU A 15 -10.60 -15.56 2.28
N LEU A 16 -9.31 -15.79 2.02
CA LEU A 16 -8.84 -17.01 1.37
C LEU A 16 -8.34 -17.98 2.44
N GLU A 17 -9.10 -19.05 2.68
CA GLU A 17 -8.69 -20.12 3.57
C GLU A 17 -7.94 -21.20 2.81
N ASN A 18 -6.94 -21.84 3.46
CA ASN A 18 -6.15 -22.95 2.88
C ASN A 18 -5.48 -22.63 1.52
N PHE A 19 -5.05 -21.38 1.34
CA PHE A 19 -4.37 -20.91 0.13
C PHE A 19 -3.29 -21.90 -0.39
N PRO A 20 -3.19 -22.17 -1.74
CA PRO A 20 -3.95 -21.56 -2.83
C PRO A 20 -5.27 -22.28 -3.18
N ASP A 21 -5.52 -23.48 -2.67
CA ASP A 21 -6.56 -24.41 -3.13
C ASP A 21 -7.83 -24.36 -2.25
N GLY A 22 -7.95 -23.36 -1.39
CA GLY A 22 -9.02 -23.25 -0.42
C GLY A 22 -10.22 -22.45 -0.92
N ASP A 23 -11.27 -22.46 -0.10
CA ASP A 23 -12.50 -21.75 -0.38
C ASP A 23 -12.33 -20.23 -0.19
N GLU A 24 -13.04 -19.48 -1.00
CA GLU A 24 -13.19 -18.04 -0.88
C GLU A 24 -14.42 -17.75 0.01
N LEU A 25 -14.19 -17.01 1.09
CA LEU A 25 -15.25 -16.51 1.94
C LEU A 25 -15.38 -15.00 1.74
N GLU A 26 -16.49 -14.58 1.19
CA GLU A 26 -16.79 -13.17 1.07
C GLU A 26 -17.12 -12.56 2.44
N LEU A 27 -16.33 -11.57 2.87
CA LEU A 27 -16.48 -10.90 4.16
C LEU A 27 -17.35 -9.65 4.08
N ALA A 28 -17.46 -9.04 2.91
CA ALA A 28 -18.33 -7.89 2.66
C ALA A 28 -18.72 -7.84 1.18
N ASP A 29 -20.00 -7.98 0.94
CA ASP A 29 -20.63 -7.80 -0.37
C ASP A 29 -21.35 -6.45 -0.38
N GLU A 30 -20.70 -5.46 -0.93
CA GLU A 30 -21.36 -4.22 -1.36
C GLU A 30 -20.54 -3.67 -2.54
N HIS A 31 -21.25 -3.18 -3.55
CA HIS A 31 -20.66 -2.54 -4.72
C HIS A 31 -19.86 -1.30 -4.31
N ARG A 32 -18.58 -1.49 -4.03
CA ARG A 32 -17.69 -0.47 -3.49
C ARG A 32 -16.42 -0.36 -4.32
N LEU A 33 -15.95 0.85 -4.51
CA LEU A 33 -14.62 1.10 -5.08
C LEU A 33 -13.59 1.14 -3.93
N VAL A 34 -13.11 -0.01 -3.49
CA VAL A 34 -12.05 -0.10 -2.47
C VAL A 34 -10.71 0.27 -3.12
N ALA A 35 -10.08 1.31 -2.62
CA ALA A 35 -8.76 1.75 -3.05
C ALA A 35 -7.65 0.96 -2.32
N ASP A 36 -7.84 0.73 -1.01
CA ASP A 36 -6.88 0.00 -0.18
C ASP A 36 -7.55 -0.48 1.11
N PHE A 37 -6.90 -1.43 1.79
CA PHE A 37 -7.33 -1.88 3.11
C PHE A 37 -6.14 -2.21 4.01
N ASP A 38 -6.38 -2.15 5.33
CA ASP A 38 -5.43 -2.64 6.32
C ASP A 38 -6.13 -3.51 7.37
N MET A 39 -5.40 -4.45 7.94
CA MET A 39 -5.92 -5.41 8.89
C MET A 39 -5.62 -4.97 10.31
N ILE A 40 -6.67 -4.77 11.11
CA ILE A 40 -6.56 -4.45 12.54
C ILE A 40 -6.40 -5.73 13.37
N ALA A 41 -7.17 -6.78 13.01
CA ALA A 41 -7.13 -8.13 13.56
C ALA A 41 -7.62 -9.13 12.49
N PRO A 42 -7.50 -10.44 12.67
CA PRO A 42 -7.89 -11.43 11.65
C PRO A 42 -9.33 -11.31 11.13
N ASP A 43 -10.22 -10.78 11.94
CA ASP A 43 -11.64 -10.58 11.64
C ASP A 43 -12.05 -9.10 11.60
N HIS A 44 -11.05 -8.20 11.58
CA HIS A 44 -11.27 -6.77 11.72
C HIS A 44 -10.40 -5.98 10.75
N PHE A 45 -11.03 -5.34 9.78
CA PHE A 45 -10.40 -4.62 8.68
C PHE A 45 -10.86 -3.17 8.66
N ILE A 46 -10.03 -2.33 8.07
CA ILE A 46 -10.36 -0.97 7.69
C ILE A 46 -10.12 -0.79 6.20
N LEU A 47 -11.09 -0.25 5.49
CA LEU A 47 -11.05 -0.05 4.06
C LEU A 47 -11.15 1.44 3.75
N ALA A 48 -10.39 1.89 2.76
CA ALA A 48 -10.51 3.21 2.17
C ALA A 48 -11.16 3.10 0.80
N GLU A 49 -12.27 3.81 0.59
CA GLU A 49 -12.96 3.86 -0.70
C GLU A 49 -12.52 5.06 -1.53
N GLY A 50 -12.36 4.86 -2.83
CA GLY A 50 -12.14 5.93 -3.79
C GLY A 50 -13.28 6.97 -3.87
N THR A 51 -14.41 6.68 -3.23
CA THR A 51 -15.55 7.60 -3.15
C THR A 51 -15.52 8.54 -1.93
N GLY A 52 -14.52 8.39 -1.04
CA GLY A 52 -14.32 9.26 0.11
C GLY A 52 -14.78 8.70 1.44
N LYS A 53 -15.13 7.43 1.48
CA LYS A 53 -15.52 6.76 2.73
C LYS A 53 -14.38 5.93 3.29
N VAL A 54 -14.30 5.87 4.60
CA VAL A 54 -13.52 4.88 5.35
C VAL A 54 -14.49 3.98 6.10
N ILE A 55 -14.32 2.68 5.92
CA ILE A 55 -15.26 1.66 6.39
C ILE A 55 -14.52 0.70 7.30
N GLU A 56 -15.12 0.40 8.43
CA GLU A 56 -14.63 -0.60 9.36
C GLU A 56 -15.53 -1.83 9.29
N VAL A 57 -14.90 -2.98 9.01
CA VAL A 57 -15.56 -4.29 8.91
C VAL A 57 -15.06 -5.16 10.04
N ARG A 58 -15.97 -5.77 10.80
CA ARG A 58 -15.65 -6.73 11.84
C ARG A 58 -16.58 -7.94 11.74
N ASN A 59 -16.01 -9.15 11.76
CA ASN A 59 -16.75 -10.40 11.59
C ASN A 59 -17.66 -10.36 10.35
N GLY A 60 -17.15 -9.89 9.21
CA GLY A 60 -17.90 -9.79 7.97
C GLY A 60 -19.03 -8.75 7.96
N ARG A 61 -19.07 -7.84 8.93
CA ARG A 61 -20.12 -6.82 9.02
C ARG A 61 -19.53 -5.42 9.10
N VAL A 62 -20.11 -4.49 8.36
CA VAL A 62 -19.78 -3.07 8.50
C VAL A 62 -20.21 -2.59 9.90
N THR A 63 -19.24 -2.11 10.67
CA THR A 63 -19.44 -1.64 12.04
C THR A 63 -19.37 -0.13 12.15
N GLN A 64 -18.63 0.51 11.25
CA GLN A 64 -18.50 1.97 11.22
C GLN A 64 -18.23 2.43 9.78
N THR A 65 -18.77 3.59 9.42
CA THR A 65 -18.47 4.30 8.17
C THR A 65 -18.26 5.77 8.47
N ALA A 66 -17.18 6.36 7.93
CA ALA A 66 -16.93 7.80 7.96
C ALA A 66 -16.82 8.32 6.51
N ASP A 67 -17.57 9.37 6.20
CA ASP A 67 -17.50 10.07 4.91
C ASP A 67 -16.61 11.33 5.08
N LEU A 68 -15.38 11.24 4.57
CA LEU A 68 -14.38 12.31 4.69
C LEU A 68 -14.27 13.17 3.41
N LYS A 69 -15.09 12.87 2.43
CA LYS A 69 -15.29 13.66 1.19
C LYS A 69 -13.99 13.96 0.44
N THR A 70 -13.15 12.94 0.32
CA THR A 70 -11.93 12.98 -0.48
C THR A 70 -11.77 11.65 -1.24
N ILE A 71 -11.05 11.65 -2.34
CA ILE A 71 -10.68 10.41 -3.04
C ILE A 71 -9.49 9.82 -2.31
N PHE A 72 -9.66 8.63 -1.72
CA PHE A 72 -8.58 7.92 -1.06
C PHE A 72 -7.75 7.12 -2.06
N THR A 73 -6.45 7.05 -1.78
CA THR A 73 -5.48 6.16 -2.43
C THR A 73 -5.04 5.04 -1.49
N GLY A 74 -5.18 5.26 -0.17
CA GLY A 74 -4.78 4.23 0.78
C GLY A 74 -5.19 4.48 2.22
N VAL A 75 -4.99 3.43 3.01
CA VAL A 75 -5.13 3.41 4.46
C VAL A 75 -3.94 2.66 5.08
N HIS A 76 -3.48 3.12 6.22
CA HIS A 76 -2.35 2.50 6.93
C HIS A 76 -2.60 2.47 8.44
N ARG A 77 -2.44 1.29 9.04
CA ARG A 77 -2.39 1.11 10.48
C ARG A 77 -0.94 1.07 10.95
N ALA A 78 -0.55 2.08 11.70
CA ALA A 78 0.76 2.15 12.33
C ALA A 78 0.95 1.09 13.44
N ILE A 79 2.19 0.79 13.79
CA ILE A 79 2.53 -0.20 14.82
C ILE A 79 1.99 0.19 16.21
N ASP A 80 1.85 1.48 16.48
CA ASP A 80 1.28 2.02 17.71
C ASP A 80 -0.26 2.02 17.73
N GLY A 81 -0.88 1.51 16.68
CA GLY A 81 -2.33 1.37 16.53
C GLY A 81 -3.04 2.60 15.94
N ARG A 82 -2.33 3.72 15.69
CA ARG A 82 -2.89 4.85 14.95
C ARG A 82 -3.22 4.43 13.53
N ILE A 83 -4.30 4.98 12.98
CA ILE A 83 -4.73 4.68 11.62
C ILE A 83 -4.76 5.97 10.82
N TYR A 84 -4.24 5.92 9.60
CA TYR A 84 -4.19 7.03 8.66
C TYR A 84 -4.93 6.64 7.39
N ALA A 85 -5.81 7.53 6.89
CA ALA A 85 -6.39 7.44 5.55
C ALA A 85 -5.88 8.63 4.73
N PHE A 86 -5.46 8.40 3.51
CA PHE A 86 -4.78 9.39 2.70
C PHE A 86 -5.15 9.30 1.22
N GLY A 87 -4.95 10.39 0.48
CA GLY A 87 -5.31 10.40 -0.93
C GLY A 87 -5.12 11.73 -1.64
N PHE A 88 -6.05 12.04 -2.52
CA PHE A 88 -5.97 13.16 -3.42
C PHE A 88 -5.97 14.52 -2.70
N ASN A 89 -5.44 15.53 -3.40
CA ASN A 89 -5.34 16.92 -2.92
C ASN A 89 -4.60 17.06 -1.58
N GLY A 90 -3.58 16.24 -1.35
CA GLY A 90 -2.74 16.27 -0.15
C GLY A 90 -3.48 15.91 1.13
N SER A 91 -4.59 15.20 1.02
CA SER A 91 -5.42 14.87 2.16
C SER A 91 -4.82 13.72 2.95
N VAL A 92 -4.63 13.94 4.25
CA VAL A 92 -4.29 12.90 5.23
C VAL A 92 -5.18 13.08 6.44
N TYR A 93 -5.79 12.00 6.88
CA TYR A 93 -6.62 11.96 8.08
C TYR A 93 -6.02 10.98 9.08
N GLN A 94 -6.05 11.32 10.34
CA GLN A 94 -5.67 10.45 11.43
C GLN A 94 -6.92 10.09 12.23
N ARG A 95 -7.08 8.80 12.53
CA ARG A 95 -8.15 8.33 13.41
C ARG A 95 -7.80 8.62 14.87
N ASP A 96 -8.74 9.21 15.58
CA ASP A 96 -8.70 9.45 17.01
C ASP A 96 -9.96 8.82 17.64
N GLY A 97 -9.79 7.67 18.27
CA GLY A 97 -10.91 6.86 18.76
C GLY A 97 -11.83 6.40 17.62
N ILE A 98 -13.04 6.97 17.59
CA ILE A 98 -14.04 6.72 16.55
C ILE A 98 -14.15 7.86 15.53
N THR A 99 -13.44 8.96 15.75
CA THR A 99 -13.47 10.16 14.89
C THR A 99 -12.22 10.24 14.00
N TRP A 100 -12.31 11.05 12.95
CA TRP A 100 -11.22 11.32 12.05
C TRP A 100 -10.86 12.79 12.10
N ARG A 101 -9.58 13.08 12.31
CA ARG A 101 -9.02 14.42 12.30
C ARG A 101 -8.22 14.62 11.01
N ALA A 102 -8.56 15.66 10.26
CA ALA A 102 -7.72 16.08 9.13
C ALA A 102 -6.39 16.62 9.66
N LEU A 103 -5.29 16.18 9.05
CA LEU A 103 -3.97 16.77 9.24
C LEU A 103 -3.80 17.97 8.29
N PRO A 104 -2.78 18.83 8.50
CA PRO A 104 -2.45 19.86 7.54
C PRO A 104 -2.28 19.27 6.13
N LYS A 105 -2.72 19.99 5.09
CA LYS A 105 -2.68 19.48 3.72
C LYS A 105 -1.25 19.49 3.17
N LEU A 106 -0.91 18.44 2.45
CA LEU A 106 0.27 18.36 1.62
C LEU A 106 0.02 18.99 0.24
N ARG A 107 1.10 19.26 -0.52
CA ARG A 107 1.04 19.99 -1.81
C ARG A 107 0.50 19.15 -2.97
N SER A 108 0.63 17.82 -2.91
CA SER A 108 0.33 16.89 -4.01
C SER A 108 -0.45 15.69 -3.50
N ASN A 109 -0.92 14.82 -4.39
CA ASN A 109 -1.62 13.61 -3.99
C ASN A 109 -0.71 12.70 -3.18
N VAL A 110 -1.25 12.12 -2.11
CA VAL A 110 -0.52 11.21 -1.24
C VAL A 110 -0.78 9.78 -1.70
N LEU A 111 0.27 9.04 -2.02
CA LEU A 111 0.19 7.65 -2.48
C LEU A 111 0.57 6.64 -1.40
N CYS A 112 1.42 7.04 -0.45
CA CYS A 112 1.79 6.17 0.65
C CYS A 112 2.01 6.98 1.93
N VAL A 113 1.57 6.42 3.05
CA VAL A 113 1.85 6.92 4.41
C VAL A 113 2.37 5.76 5.25
N ARG A 114 3.45 5.99 5.99
CA ARG A 114 3.97 5.04 7.00
C ARG A 114 4.40 5.79 8.25
N ALA A 115 4.20 5.16 9.40
CA ALA A 115 4.67 5.69 10.66
C ALA A 115 5.88 4.91 11.17
N SER A 116 6.88 5.63 11.67
CA SER A 116 8.02 5.02 12.34
C SER A 116 7.65 4.51 13.74
N PRO A 117 8.41 3.57 14.32
CA PRO A 117 8.24 3.19 15.72
C PRO A 117 8.39 4.36 16.70
N ALA A 118 9.15 5.40 16.34
CA ALA A 118 9.30 6.63 17.11
C ALA A 118 8.09 7.59 16.99
N GLY A 119 7.09 7.25 16.18
CA GLY A 119 5.87 8.04 16.02
C GLY A 119 5.92 9.13 14.96
N ILE A 120 7.03 9.29 14.24
CA ILE A 120 7.13 10.18 13.08
C ILE A 120 6.36 9.54 11.93
N VAL A 121 5.50 10.33 11.27
CA VAL A 121 4.75 9.87 10.10
C VAL A 121 5.40 10.41 8.85
N TYR A 122 5.64 9.55 7.88
CA TYR A 122 6.17 9.91 6.57
C TYR A 122 5.09 9.73 5.51
N ALA A 123 5.08 10.61 4.54
CA ALA A 123 4.19 10.56 3.37
C ALA A 123 4.99 10.75 2.09
N CYS A 124 4.64 10.01 1.05
CA CYS A 124 5.13 10.25 -0.30
C CYS A 124 3.96 10.21 -1.31
N GLY A 125 4.20 10.72 -2.52
CA GLY A 125 3.16 10.81 -3.52
C GLY A 125 3.58 11.45 -4.83
N THR A 126 2.60 12.02 -5.54
CA THR A 126 2.84 12.61 -6.87
C THR A 126 3.73 13.85 -6.79
N ASP A 127 4.32 14.20 -7.93
CA ASP A 127 5.18 15.38 -8.10
C ASP A 127 6.38 15.41 -7.14
N GLY A 128 6.99 14.26 -6.86
CA GLY A 128 8.13 14.13 -5.96
C GLY A 128 7.80 14.48 -4.51
N LEU A 129 6.55 14.35 -4.10
CA LEU A 129 6.16 14.60 -2.72
C LEU A 129 6.86 13.63 -1.77
N PHE A 130 7.64 14.16 -0.84
CA PHE A 130 8.14 13.46 0.34
C PHE A 130 8.12 14.41 1.54
N ALA A 131 7.52 13.99 2.64
CA ALA A 131 7.38 14.80 3.85
C ALA A 131 7.33 13.95 5.12
N SER A 132 7.69 14.56 6.26
CA SER A 132 7.49 13.99 7.59
C SER A 132 6.55 14.87 8.42
N PHE A 133 5.76 14.25 9.30
CA PHE A 133 4.84 14.90 10.23
C PHE A 133 5.30 14.64 11.67
N ASP A 134 5.49 15.72 12.42
CA ASP A 134 6.00 15.67 13.80
C ASP A 134 4.89 15.61 14.87
N GLY A 135 3.63 15.59 14.45
CA GLY A 135 2.45 15.65 15.32
C GLY A 135 1.72 16.99 15.23
N SER A 136 2.36 18.03 14.70
CA SER A 136 1.79 19.37 14.53
C SER A 136 1.73 19.80 13.05
N ASP A 137 2.82 19.66 12.31
CA ASP A 137 2.92 20.12 10.93
C ASP A 137 3.80 19.21 10.07
N TRP A 138 3.71 19.38 8.74
CA TRP A 138 4.51 18.65 7.76
C TRP A 138 5.79 19.41 7.44
N THR A 139 6.93 18.70 7.48
CA THR A 139 8.19 19.16 6.91
C THR A 139 8.40 18.46 5.58
N ALA A 140 8.38 19.21 4.48
CA ALA A 140 8.64 18.67 3.14
C ALA A 140 10.13 18.61 2.87
N PHE A 141 10.57 17.56 2.17
CA PHE A 141 11.95 17.35 1.73
C PHE A 141 12.02 17.43 0.21
N ASP A 142 13.06 18.10 -0.30
CA ASP A 142 13.33 18.18 -1.73
C ASP A 142 14.30 17.04 -2.13
N LEU A 143 13.80 16.11 -2.93
CA LEU A 143 14.58 15.02 -3.51
C LEU A 143 15.10 15.35 -4.92
N SER A 144 14.90 16.58 -5.38
CA SER A 144 15.27 17.07 -6.73
C SER A 144 14.64 16.22 -7.84
N THR A 145 13.38 15.79 -7.63
CA THR A 145 12.60 15.02 -8.59
C THR A 145 11.16 15.48 -8.61
N ASN A 146 10.46 15.19 -9.70
CA ASN A 146 9.01 15.35 -9.85
C ASN A 146 8.31 14.05 -10.23
N VAL A 147 9.00 12.91 -10.12
CA VAL A 147 8.39 11.61 -10.39
C VAL A 147 7.41 11.24 -9.28
N ASP A 148 6.45 10.39 -9.59
CA ASP A 148 5.52 9.86 -8.61
C ASP A 148 6.21 8.83 -7.71
N LEU A 149 6.28 9.13 -6.42
CA LEU A 149 6.82 8.25 -5.39
C LEU A 149 5.71 7.33 -4.90
N GLN A 150 5.78 6.05 -5.26
CA GLN A 150 4.69 5.09 -5.06
C GLN A 150 4.65 4.53 -3.64
N SER A 151 5.81 4.23 -3.07
CA SER A 151 5.88 3.61 -1.75
C SER A 151 7.08 4.07 -0.95
N LEU A 152 6.96 3.97 0.36
CA LEU A 152 8.06 4.17 1.30
C LEU A 152 8.05 3.11 2.41
N LEU A 153 9.24 2.81 2.91
CA LEU A 153 9.45 1.89 4.04
C LEU A 153 10.37 2.56 5.07
N VAL A 154 9.89 2.67 6.30
CA VAL A 154 10.71 3.19 7.41
C VAL A 154 11.47 2.03 8.02
N LEU A 155 12.80 2.16 8.12
CA LEU A 155 13.68 1.14 8.66
C LEU A 155 13.93 1.37 10.17
N ASP A 156 14.44 0.34 10.85
CA ASP A 156 14.65 0.36 12.31
C ASP A 156 15.65 1.43 12.77
N ASP A 157 16.60 1.80 11.90
CA ASP A 157 17.57 2.87 12.14
C ASP A 157 17.01 4.28 11.91
N GLY A 158 15.74 4.38 11.53
CA GLY A 158 15.05 5.63 11.21
C GLY A 158 15.27 6.13 9.78
N SER A 159 16.06 5.44 8.98
CA SER A 159 16.14 5.75 7.56
C SER A 159 14.85 5.38 6.81
N VAL A 160 14.60 6.03 5.68
CA VAL A 160 13.40 5.81 4.87
C VAL A 160 13.83 5.43 3.47
N LEU A 161 13.49 4.22 3.05
CA LEU A 161 13.62 3.78 1.67
C LEU A 161 12.39 4.26 0.90
N LEU A 162 12.61 4.82 -0.29
CA LEU A 162 11.56 5.26 -1.22
C LEU A 162 11.75 4.58 -2.57
N CYS A 163 10.64 4.31 -3.23
CA CYS A 163 10.61 3.90 -4.62
C CYS A 163 9.45 4.56 -5.37
N GLY A 164 9.54 4.62 -6.69
CA GLY A 164 8.52 5.23 -7.53
C GLY A 164 8.69 4.92 -9.00
N MET A 165 8.06 5.74 -9.82
CA MET A 165 8.09 5.60 -11.28
C MET A 165 9.48 5.95 -11.82
N SER A 166 9.75 5.51 -13.08
CA SER A 166 10.95 5.90 -13.83
C SER A 166 12.25 5.61 -13.09
N ASP A 167 12.43 4.35 -12.64
CA ASP A 167 13.64 3.86 -11.94
C ASP A 167 14.07 4.70 -10.72
N PHE A 168 13.13 5.46 -10.14
CA PHE A 168 13.44 6.25 -8.97
C PHE A 168 13.41 5.39 -7.70
N ALA A 169 14.56 5.24 -7.06
CA ALA A 169 14.67 4.59 -5.75
C ALA A 169 15.90 5.10 -4.98
N GLY A 170 15.86 4.99 -3.67
CA GLY A 170 16.97 5.37 -2.83
C GLY A 170 16.61 5.46 -1.36
N VAL A 171 17.49 6.00 -0.56
CA VAL A 171 17.34 6.10 0.88
C VAL A 171 17.48 7.54 1.38
N TRP A 172 16.56 7.95 2.23
CA TRP A 172 16.66 9.16 3.04
C TRP A 172 17.21 8.79 4.41
N ALA A 173 18.38 9.29 4.74
CA ALA A 173 19.05 9.04 6.01
C ALA A 173 19.86 10.26 6.43
N ALA A 174 19.88 10.60 7.73
CA ALA A 174 20.61 11.74 8.28
C ALA A 174 20.37 13.05 7.49
N GLU A 175 19.10 13.33 7.17
CA GLU A 175 18.63 14.50 6.40
C GLU A 175 19.25 14.61 5.00
N ARG A 176 19.63 13.49 4.41
CA ARG A 176 20.21 13.44 3.06
C ARG A 176 19.53 12.35 2.24
N TRP A 177 19.25 12.68 0.98
CA TRP A 177 18.83 11.73 -0.04
C TRP A 177 20.04 11.10 -0.73
N VAL A 178 20.02 9.79 -0.86
CA VAL A 178 20.96 9.03 -1.66
C VAL A 178 20.18 8.19 -2.66
N GLN A 179 20.19 8.63 -3.91
CA GLN A 179 19.57 7.87 -5.01
C GLN A 179 20.43 6.65 -5.33
N TRP A 180 19.76 5.53 -5.62
CA TRP A 180 20.40 4.28 -5.98
C TRP A 180 20.42 4.10 -7.51
N ASP A 181 21.40 3.36 -7.99
CA ASP A 181 21.45 2.89 -9.38
C ASP A 181 20.71 1.54 -9.43
N VAL A 182 19.49 1.58 -9.91
CA VAL A 182 18.56 0.43 -9.95
C VAL A 182 18.21 0.09 -11.40
N PRO A 183 17.78 -1.15 -11.71
CA PRO A 183 17.28 -1.49 -13.04
C PRO A 183 16.17 -0.55 -13.49
N SER A 184 16.10 -0.27 -14.80
CA SER A 184 15.06 0.61 -15.32
C SER A 184 13.70 -0.07 -15.27
N SER A 185 12.82 0.43 -14.41
CA SER A 185 11.46 -0.06 -14.18
C SER A 185 10.65 0.96 -13.39
N ASP A 186 9.35 0.76 -13.35
CA ASP A 186 8.47 1.39 -12.37
C ASP A 186 8.38 0.51 -11.12
N TYR A 187 8.51 1.13 -9.95
CA TYR A 187 8.46 0.46 -8.65
C TYR A 187 7.24 0.90 -7.87
N TYR A 188 6.42 -0.06 -7.46
CA TYR A 188 5.06 0.19 -6.96
C TYR A 188 4.94 0.07 -5.44
N ASP A 189 5.63 -0.91 -4.82
CA ASP A 189 5.49 -1.13 -3.38
C ASP A 189 6.75 -1.71 -2.75
N LEU A 190 6.88 -1.53 -1.44
CA LEU A 190 7.99 -1.96 -0.61
C LEU A 190 7.50 -2.76 0.59
N ALA A 191 8.13 -3.89 0.88
CA ALA A 191 7.81 -4.67 2.07
C ALA A 191 9.06 -5.27 2.72
N LEU A 192 9.13 -5.20 4.05
CA LEU A 192 10.13 -5.92 4.84
C LEU A 192 9.60 -7.29 5.23
N PHE A 193 10.26 -8.36 4.76
CA PHE A 193 9.89 -9.73 5.09
C PHE A 193 11.13 -10.55 5.43
N LYS A 194 11.14 -11.15 6.63
CA LYS A 194 12.26 -11.97 7.13
C LYS A 194 13.62 -11.30 7.00
N GLY A 195 13.70 -10.01 7.35
CA GLY A 195 14.93 -9.23 7.32
C GLY A 195 15.43 -8.84 5.92
N ARG A 196 14.63 -9.09 4.87
CA ARG A 196 14.91 -8.67 3.50
C ARG A 196 13.85 -7.71 3.01
N ILE A 197 14.26 -6.69 2.26
CA ILE A 197 13.34 -5.73 1.66
C ILE A 197 13.01 -6.18 0.25
N PHE A 198 11.72 -6.38 -0.01
CA PHE A 198 11.19 -6.73 -1.31
C PHE A 198 10.56 -5.52 -1.97
N VAL A 199 10.60 -5.52 -3.31
CA VAL A 199 10.14 -4.42 -4.16
C VAL A 199 9.21 -4.98 -5.21
N GLY A 200 8.03 -4.44 -5.33
CA GLY A 200 7.09 -4.73 -6.41
C GLY A 200 7.47 -3.94 -7.65
N ALA A 201 7.80 -4.62 -8.75
CA ALA A 201 8.22 -4.01 -10.01
C ALA A 201 7.24 -4.31 -11.16
N GLY A 202 5.94 -4.41 -10.85
CA GLY A 202 4.90 -4.67 -11.83
C GLY A 202 5.14 -5.94 -12.63
N SER A 203 5.19 -5.84 -13.95
CA SER A 203 5.45 -6.94 -14.89
C SER A 203 6.87 -7.47 -14.82
N GLU A 204 7.83 -6.70 -14.31
CA GLU A 204 9.23 -7.14 -14.15
C GLU A 204 9.40 -8.12 -12.98
N GLY A 205 8.35 -8.30 -12.18
CA GLY A 205 8.31 -9.29 -11.13
C GLY A 205 8.62 -8.74 -9.75
N LEU A 206 8.86 -9.67 -8.82
CA LEU A 206 9.29 -9.35 -7.47
C LEU A 206 10.79 -9.17 -7.42
N MET A 207 11.24 -8.03 -6.93
CA MET A 207 12.65 -7.75 -6.71
C MET A 207 12.99 -7.77 -5.21
N VAL A 208 14.27 -7.76 -4.92
CA VAL A 208 14.83 -7.68 -3.56
C VAL A 208 15.98 -6.70 -3.53
N VAL A 209 16.09 -5.95 -2.44
CA VAL A 209 17.20 -5.02 -2.20
C VAL A 209 18.49 -5.80 -1.91
N GLU A 210 19.55 -5.51 -2.65
CA GLU A 210 20.91 -5.97 -2.41
C GLU A 210 21.90 -4.80 -2.44
N GLY A 211 22.37 -4.37 -1.27
CA GLY A 211 23.19 -3.16 -1.15
C GLY A 211 22.37 -1.92 -1.52
N SER A 212 22.80 -1.19 -2.55
CA SER A 212 22.13 0.00 -3.08
C SER A 212 21.50 -0.23 -4.47
N THR A 213 21.04 -1.44 -4.74
CA THR A 213 20.37 -1.79 -6.02
C THR A 213 19.30 -2.86 -5.80
N PHE A 214 18.57 -3.19 -6.86
CA PHE A 214 17.54 -4.23 -6.85
C PHE A 214 17.95 -5.40 -7.73
N LYS A 215 17.60 -6.62 -7.29
CA LYS A 215 17.77 -7.84 -8.07
C LYS A 215 16.46 -8.61 -8.14
N VAL A 216 16.22 -9.27 -9.26
CA VAL A 216 15.04 -10.12 -9.44
C VAL A 216 15.08 -11.26 -8.43
N SER A 217 14.09 -11.33 -7.57
CA SER A 217 13.84 -12.42 -6.62
C SER A 217 12.94 -13.48 -7.23
N LYS A 218 11.91 -13.05 -7.97
CA LYS A 218 10.97 -13.93 -8.67
C LYS A 218 10.48 -13.23 -9.93
N ALA A 219 10.88 -13.75 -11.09
CA ALA A 219 10.33 -13.38 -12.39
C ALA A 219 8.97 -14.06 -12.63
N ASN A 220 8.25 -13.61 -13.64
CA ASN A 220 6.95 -14.15 -14.07
C ASN A 220 5.90 -14.16 -12.96
N VAL A 221 5.83 -13.08 -12.21
CA VAL A 221 4.75 -12.72 -11.32
C VAL A 221 4.48 -11.23 -11.52
N PHE A 222 3.22 -10.83 -11.48
CA PHE A 222 2.89 -9.41 -11.42
C PHE A 222 2.95 -8.93 -9.96
N SER A 223 3.70 -7.88 -9.68
CA SER A 223 3.88 -7.41 -8.30
C SER A 223 3.63 -5.90 -8.18
N TYR A 224 2.37 -5.55 -7.96
CA TYR A 224 1.94 -4.16 -7.78
C TYR A 224 1.72 -3.79 -6.32
N SER A 225 1.34 -4.74 -5.47
CA SER A 225 1.15 -4.50 -4.04
C SER A 225 1.76 -5.62 -3.22
N LEU A 226 2.40 -5.25 -2.13
CA LEU A 226 3.09 -6.15 -1.21
C LEU A 226 2.55 -5.97 0.20
N ARG A 227 2.22 -7.08 0.86
CA ARG A 227 1.85 -7.07 2.29
C ARG A 227 2.59 -8.18 3.02
N ALA A 228 3.37 -7.80 4.01
CA ALA A 228 4.16 -8.74 4.80
C ALA A 228 3.50 -9.05 6.14
N SER A 229 3.55 -10.31 6.52
CA SER A 229 3.28 -10.80 7.86
C SER A 229 4.51 -11.51 8.42
N ALA A 230 4.47 -11.98 9.66
CA ALA A 230 5.57 -12.75 10.23
C ALA A 230 5.87 -14.06 9.45
N ARG A 231 4.87 -14.61 8.75
CA ARG A 231 4.99 -15.91 8.07
C ARG A 231 5.10 -15.80 6.56
N HIS A 232 4.42 -14.84 5.96
CA HIS A 232 4.26 -14.74 4.52
C HIS A 232 4.39 -13.30 4.02
N LEU A 233 4.87 -13.18 2.79
CA LEU A 233 4.74 -12.00 1.95
C LEU A 233 3.65 -12.31 0.92
N ALA A 234 2.56 -11.56 0.94
CA ALA A 234 1.55 -11.57 -0.10
C ALA A 234 1.98 -10.59 -1.21
N ILE A 235 1.85 -11.02 -2.43
CA ILE A 235 2.19 -10.29 -3.65
C ILE A 235 0.92 -10.28 -4.50
N ALA A 236 0.37 -9.11 -4.76
CA ALA A 236 -0.83 -8.96 -5.58
C ALA A 236 -0.47 -8.38 -6.94
N GLY A 237 -0.95 -9.08 -7.97
CA GLY A 237 -0.86 -8.70 -9.37
C GLY A 237 -2.20 -8.28 -9.94
N ASN A 238 -2.33 -8.34 -11.28
CA ASN A 238 -3.57 -7.97 -11.96
C ASN A 238 -4.69 -9.00 -11.72
N ASN A 239 -4.36 -10.28 -11.84
CA ASN A 239 -5.29 -11.39 -11.73
C ASN A 239 -4.72 -12.55 -10.92
N GLU A 240 -3.71 -12.29 -10.11
CA GLU A 240 -3.05 -13.31 -9.30
C GLU A 240 -2.70 -12.78 -7.92
N ILE A 241 -2.71 -13.68 -6.94
CA ILE A 241 -2.11 -13.48 -5.62
C ILE A 241 -1.09 -14.58 -5.40
N VAL A 242 0.14 -14.17 -5.13
CA VAL A 242 1.24 -15.08 -4.79
C VAL A 242 1.55 -14.94 -3.31
N ARG A 243 1.73 -16.07 -2.64
CA ARG A 243 2.14 -16.11 -1.24
C ARG A 243 3.55 -16.67 -1.12
N TYR A 244 4.50 -15.85 -0.70
CA TYR A 244 5.87 -16.27 -0.46
C TYR A 244 6.14 -16.53 1.02
N ASP A 245 6.59 -17.72 1.36
CA ASP A 245 6.91 -18.13 2.75
C ASP A 245 8.41 -18.07 3.08
N GLY A 246 9.24 -17.66 2.14
CA GLY A 246 10.70 -17.68 2.20
C GLY A 246 11.33 -18.83 1.41
N LYS A 247 10.51 -19.75 0.84
CA LYS A 247 10.97 -20.92 0.08
C LYS A 247 10.17 -21.15 -1.20
N SER A 248 8.85 -21.08 -1.11
CA SER A 248 7.92 -21.39 -2.18
C SER A 248 7.02 -20.19 -2.51
N TYR A 249 6.47 -20.22 -3.72
CA TYR A 249 5.59 -19.17 -4.27
C TYR A 249 4.28 -19.79 -4.77
N PRO A 250 3.44 -20.37 -3.89
CA PRO A 250 2.10 -20.79 -4.29
C PRO A 250 1.33 -19.58 -4.82
N CYS A 251 0.62 -19.79 -5.92
CA CYS A 251 -0.12 -18.77 -6.64
C CYS A 251 -1.59 -19.16 -6.77
N LEU A 252 -2.47 -18.20 -6.58
CA LEU A 252 -3.87 -18.29 -6.94
C LEU A 252 -4.11 -17.31 -8.08
N GLU A 253 -4.60 -17.83 -9.21
CA GLU A 253 -5.00 -17.05 -10.36
C GLU A 253 -6.52 -16.88 -10.40
N PHE A 254 -6.98 -15.67 -10.62
CA PHE A 254 -8.39 -15.35 -10.80
C PHE A 254 -8.70 -15.34 -12.29
N ASN A 255 -9.50 -16.29 -12.74
CA ASN A 255 -10.06 -16.26 -14.08
C ASN A 255 -11.35 -15.45 -14.03
N TYR A 256 -11.29 -14.22 -14.47
CA TYR A 256 -12.50 -13.46 -14.75
C TYR A 256 -13.02 -13.91 -16.13
N ASP A 257 -13.82 -14.98 -16.15
CA ASP A 257 -14.61 -15.28 -17.32
C ASP A 257 -15.58 -14.10 -17.48
N LEU A 258 -15.26 -13.22 -18.42
CA LEU A 258 -16.25 -12.28 -18.94
C LEU A 258 -17.28 -13.19 -19.61
N GLU A 259 -18.35 -13.55 -18.88
CA GLU A 259 -19.52 -14.15 -19.53
C GLU A 259 -20.00 -13.12 -20.56
N ASP A 260 -19.80 -13.46 -21.84
CA ASP A 260 -20.38 -12.74 -22.96
C ASP A 260 -21.91 -12.81 -22.80
N GLU A 261 -22.54 -11.76 -22.29
CA GLU A 261 -23.97 -11.50 -22.46
C GLU A 261 -24.22 -10.71 -23.72
#